data_0cd0b9330062fb0981e85dd095818f90
#
_entry.id   0cd0b9330062fb0981e85dd095818f90
#
_cell.length_a   1.000
_cell.length_b   1.000
_cell.length_c   1.000
_cell.angle_alpha   90.00
_cell.angle_beta   90.00
_cell.angle_gamma   90.00
#
_symmetry.space_group_name_H-M   'P 1'
#
loop_
_entity.id
_entity.type
_entity.pdbx_description
1 polymer ?
#
loop_
_entity_poly.entity_id
_entity_poly.type
_entity_poly.pdbx_seq_one_letter_code
_entity_poly.pdbx_strand_id
1 'polypeptide(L)'
;RLVGSEMCIRDSIDEFLAEMRREVFEGREGYINVGEAPGITPARNEHVTDPANKELDMLFLFDHVGIDQEGSKWNTVPFEVKNLRDRMTEQQEAVRKAGWASLFFCNHDQPRVVSRWGNDSDRDSRELSAKAFGMVLHMHRGTPYIYEGEELGMTNAHFTKLEQYRDLEALNGYRQRVEEAKCQSSESMMAALALIGRDNARTPMQWDASKYAGFTAPDAPVEPWISVNPNHVEINAAEEFDDPDSVYTFYKKLIAMRHNSATISTGEWHLLAADSDQVYAFTRTNGDDTILVVVNLTDRSAALPSDVAELLSDGVNESQVLLSTYDAMHSVKSIAHGELARWEGVVIQL
;
A
#
# COMPACT_ATOMS: atom_id res chain seq x y z
N ARG A 1 -28.71 15.15 -17.76
CA ARG A 1 -27.97 15.93 -16.72
C ARG A 1 -28.74 15.91 -15.42
N LEU A 2 -28.32 15.06 -14.50
CA LEU A 2 -28.89 14.96 -13.12
C LEU A 2 -28.10 15.89 -12.18
N VAL A 3 -28.00 17.18 -12.54
CA VAL A 3 -27.22 18.15 -11.75
C VAL A 3 -27.87 18.48 -10.40
N GLY A 4 -29.18 18.31 -10.25
CA GLY A 4 -29.92 18.64 -9.03
C GLY A 4 -29.90 17.54 -7.97
N SER A 5 -29.91 16.26 -8.35
CA SER A 5 -29.95 15.15 -7.41
C SER A 5 -28.59 14.85 -6.74
N GLU A 6 -27.49 15.03 -7.45
CA GLU A 6 -26.14 14.87 -6.90
C GLU A 6 -25.82 15.96 -5.85
N MET A 7 -26.28 17.19 -6.06
CA MET A 7 -26.08 18.27 -5.09
C MET A 7 -26.89 18.06 -3.82
N CYS A 8 -28.15 17.63 -3.93
CA CYS A 8 -28.99 17.33 -2.76
C CYS A 8 -28.46 16.16 -1.93
N ILE A 9 -27.86 15.14 -2.56
CA ILE A 9 -27.24 14.03 -1.85
C ILE A 9 -25.97 14.50 -1.13
N ARG A 10 -25.16 15.36 -1.74
CA ARG A 10 -23.95 15.91 -1.11
C ARG A 10 -24.25 16.73 0.14
N ASP A 11 -25.27 17.57 0.07
CA ASP A 11 -25.64 18.47 1.18
C ASP A 11 -26.25 17.72 2.38
N SER A 12 -26.77 16.51 2.16
CA SER A 12 -27.43 15.72 3.21
C SER A 12 -26.58 14.57 3.75
N ILE A 13 -25.42 14.28 3.15
CA ILE A 13 -24.60 13.13 3.58
C ILE A 13 -24.11 13.29 5.01
N ASP A 14 -23.74 14.49 5.42
CA ASP A 14 -23.26 14.79 6.77
C ASP A 14 -24.35 14.57 7.80
N GLU A 15 -25.59 14.99 7.49
CA GLU A 15 -26.75 14.76 8.34
C GLU A 15 -27.00 13.26 8.53
N PHE A 16 -26.90 12.47 7.44
CA PHE A 16 -27.09 11.02 7.50
C PHE A 16 -25.97 10.30 8.24
N LEU A 17 -24.72 10.70 8.05
CA LEU A 17 -23.59 10.12 8.78
C LEU A 17 -23.67 10.46 10.28
N ALA A 18 -24.00 11.70 10.63
CA ALA A 18 -24.21 12.12 12.00
C ALA A 18 -25.42 11.41 12.65
N GLU A 19 -26.52 11.23 11.89
CA GLU A 19 -27.68 10.46 12.34
C GLU A 19 -27.32 8.99 12.56
N MET A 20 -26.65 8.35 11.62
CA MET A 20 -26.16 6.97 11.75
C MET A 20 -25.30 6.82 13.00
N ARG A 21 -24.37 7.75 13.26
CA ARG A 21 -23.54 7.72 14.46
C ARG A 21 -24.38 7.82 15.73
N ARG A 22 -25.32 8.75 15.79
CA ARG A 22 -26.20 8.94 16.95
C ARG A 22 -27.08 7.72 17.19
N GLU A 23 -27.74 7.20 16.15
CA GLU A 23 -28.77 6.14 16.32
C GLU A 23 -28.13 4.74 16.47
N VAL A 24 -26.96 4.52 15.86
CA VAL A 24 -26.35 3.17 15.81
C VAL A 24 -25.19 3.03 16.78
N PHE A 25 -24.38 4.06 16.95
CA PHE A 25 -23.09 3.94 17.64
C PHE A 25 -23.03 4.67 18.98
N GLU A 26 -23.80 5.73 19.20
CA GLU A 26 -23.74 6.52 20.45
C GLU A 26 -24.07 5.64 21.67
N GLY A 27 -23.24 5.73 22.71
CA GLY A 27 -23.35 4.91 23.92
C GLY A 27 -22.83 3.48 23.80
N ARG A 28 -22.24 3.10 22.65
CA ARG A 28 -21.52 1.82 22.48
C ARG A 28 -20.03 2.06 22.54
N GLU A 29 -19.29 1.07 23.04
CA GLU A 29 -17.84 1.07 23.11
C GLU A 29 -17.25 0.01 22.15
N GLY A 30 -15.98 0.21 21.73
CA GLY A 30 -15.23 -0.80 20.98
C GLY A 30 -15.64 -0.96 19.51
N TYR A 31 -16.35 0.00 18.92
CA TYR A 31 -16.63 0.01 17.48
C TYR A 31 -15.69 0.97 16.74
N ILE A 32 -15.48 0.70 15.46
CA ILE A 32 -14.82 1.57 14.51
C ILE A 32 -15.68 1.60 13.24
N ASN A 33 -15.99 2.79 12.72
CA ASN A 33 -16.66 2.95 11.44
C ASN A 33 -15.68 3.51 10.40
N VAL A 34 -15.63 2.85 9.27
CA VAL A 34 -14.70 3.18 8.18
C VAL A 34 -15.51 3.36 6.90
N GLY A 35 -15.29 4.47 6.21
CA GLY A 35 -15.90 4.76 4.93
C GLY A 35 -14.96 4.52 3.76
N GLU A 36 -15.55 4.28 2.58
CA GLU A 36 -14.87 4.29 1.30
C GLU A 36 -15.31 5.53 0.52
N ALA A 37 -14.37 6.40 0.13
CA ALA A 37 -14.69 7.69 -0.45
C ALA A 37 -13.74 8.06 -1.61
N PRO A 38 -13.86 7.38 -2.77
CA PRO A 38 -13.07 7.75 -3.94
C PRO A 38 -13.39 9.18 -4.39
N GLY A 39 -12.33 9.98 -4.62
CA GLY A 39 -12.44 11.36 -5.10
C GLY A 39 -12.89 12.39 -4.04
N ILE A 40 -12.84 12.04 -2.75
CA ILE A 40 -13.05 13.03 -1.68
C ILE A 40 -11.86 14.00 -1.60
N THR A 41 -12.14 15.28 -1.35
CA THR A 41 -11.06 16.27 -1.17
C THR A 41 -10.41 16.15 0.21
N PRO A 42 -9.13 16.55 0.39
CA PRO A 42 -8.47 16.56 1.69
C PRO A 42 -9.25 17.30 2.78
N ALA A 43 -9.77 18.49 2.48
CA ALA A 43 -10.58 19.27 3.43
C ALA A 43 -11.87 18.55 3.83
N ARG A 44 -12.47 17.81 2.90
CA ARG A 44 -13.67 17.01 3.20
C ARG A 44 -13.34 15.78 4.01
N ASN A 45 -12.20 15.14 3.76
CA ASN A 45 -11.72 14.03 4.59
C ASN A 45 -11.48 14.51 6.04
N GLU A 46 -10.78 15.62 6.23
CA GLU A 46 -10.57 16.23 7.57
C GLU A 46 -11.92 16.45 8.28
N HIS A 47 -12.91 17.04 7.61
CA HIS A 47 -14.23 17.29 8.18
C HIS A 47 -14.94 16.00 8.63
N VAL A 48 -15.03 15.02 7.74
CA VAL A 48 -15.77 13.76 8.01
C VAL A 48 -15.11 12.93 9.11
N THR A 49 -13.77 12.96 9.20
CA THR A 49 -13.03 12.17 10.20
C THR A 49 -12.67 12.96 11.47
N ASP A 50 -13.03 14.25 11.55
CA ASP A 50 -12.87 15.03 12.79
C ASP A 50 -13.80 14.48 13.86
N PRO A 51 -13.28 14.03 15.02
CA PRO A 51 -14.09 13.54 16.12
C PRO A 51 -15.17 14.53 16.60
N ALA A 52 -14.95 15.84 16.38
CA ALA A 52 -15.92 16.88 16.74
C ALA A 52 -17.20 16.82 15.90
N ASN A 53 -17.12 16.38 14.65
CA ASN A 53 -18.27 16.28 13.74
C ASN A 53 -19.06 14.98 13.92
N LYS A 54 -18.47 13.96 14.57
CA LYS A 54 -19.14 12.70 14.88
C LYS A 54 -19.73 12.00 13.65
N GLU A 55 -18.99 11.94 12.55
CA GLU A 55 -19.39 11.25 11.32
C GLU A 55 -18.73 9.87 11.22
N LEU A 56 -17.51 9.80 10.70
CA LEU A 56 -16.74 8.56 10.57
C LEU A 56 -15.44 8.62 11.36
N ASP A 57 -14.91 7.46 11.75
CA ASP A 57 -13.63 7.41 12.46
C ASP A 57 -12.46 7.51 11.50
N MET A 58 -12.58 6.99 10.27
CA MET A 58 -11.58 7.10 9.21
C MET A 58 -12.16 6.81 7.83
N LEU A 59 -11.41 7.18 6.76
CA LEU A 59 -11.77 6.96 5.37
C LEU A 59 -10.64 6.30 4.59
N PHE A 60 -11.01 5.39 3.69
CA PHE A 60 -10.12 4.96 2.61
C PHE A 60 -10.08 6.01 1.50
N LEU A 61 -8.89 6.52 1.22
CA LEU A 61 -8.63 7.50 0.15
C LEU A 61 -7.98 6.78 -1.03
N PHE A 62 -8.36 7.19 -2.24
CA PHE A 62 -7.97 6.48 -3.48
C PHE A 62 -7.03 7.28 -4.38
N ASP A 63 -6.57 8.47 -3.97
CA ASP A 63 -5.77 9.35 -4.82
C ASP A 63 -4.43 8.70 -5.25
N HIS A 64 -3.88 7.84 -4.40
CA HIS A 64 -2.64 7.11 -4.71
C HIS A 64 -2.84 5.92 -5.67
N VAL A 65 -4.06 5.37 -5.81
CA VAL A 65 -4.27 4.18 -6.67
C VAL A 65 -4.37 4.50 -8.16
N GLY A 66 -4.40 5.78 -8.55
CA GLY A 66 -4.43 6.22 -9.95
C GLY A 66 -3.10 6.76 -10.49
N ILE A 67 -2.01 6.72 -9.71
CA ILE A 67 -0.75 7.41 -10.04
C ILE A 67 0.00 6.84 -11.24
N ASP A 68 -0.30 5.63 -11.64
CA ASP A 68 0.26 4.91 -12.80
C ASP A 68 -0.75 4.74 -13.95
N GLN A 69 -1.72 5.67 -14.03
CA GLN A 69 -2.79 5.65 -15.02
C GLN A 69 -2.97 7.03 -15.66
N GLU A 70 -3.23 7.08 -16.97
CA GLU A 70 -3.45 8.32 -17.70
C GLU A 70 -4.78 8.31 -18.45
N GLY A 71 -5.73 9.16 -18.05
CA GLY A 71 -7.03 9.34 -18.69
C GLY A 71 -7.99 8.15 -18.61
N SER A 72 -7.47 6.94 -18.44
CA SER A 72 -8.24 5.70 -18.25
C SER A 72 -7.42 4.72 -17.43
N LYS A 73 -8.09 3.94 -16.57
CA LYS A 73 -7.47 2.85 -15.82
C LYS A 73 -6.62 1.93 -16.71
N TRP A 74 -7.06 1.68 -17.94
CA TRP A 74 -6.40 0.76 -18.87
C TRP A 74 -5.25 1.37 -19.67
N ASN A 75 -4.94 2.65 -19.49
CA ASN A 75 -3.78 3.31 -20.04
C ASN A 75 -2.73 3.43 -18.94
N THR A 76 -1.95 2.38 -18.77
CA THR A 76 -0.93 2.33 -17.72
C THR A 76 0.31 3.12 -18.12
N VAL A 77 0.89 3.84 -17.17
CA VAL A 77 2.17 4.55 -17.27
C VAL A 77 3.13 4.03 -16.21
N PRO A 78 4.46 4.21 -16.39
CA PRO A 78 5.43 3.77 -15.39
C PRO A 78 5.16 4.37 -14.01
N PHE A 79 5.40 3.57 -12.96
CA PHE A 79 5.37 4.04 -11.59
C PHE A 79 6.49 5.06 -11.34
N GLU A 80 6.13 6.17 -10.70
CA GLU A 80 7.07 7.19 -10.24
C GLU A 80 6.93 7.40 -8.73
N VAL A 81 8.03 7.29 -8.01
CA VAL A 81 8.09 7.43 -6.54
C VAL A 81 7.55 8.79 -6.09
N LYS A 82 7.86 9.83 -6.87
CA LYS A 82 7.35 11.18 -6.62
C LYS A 82 5.81 11.23 -6.55
N ASN A 83 5.13 10.57 -7.48
CA ASN A 83 3.67 10.58 -7.52
C ASN A 83 3.07 9.90 -6.27
N LEU A 84 3.64 8.77 -5.84
CA LEU A 84 3.22 8.11 -4.59
C LEU A 84 3.47 9.01 -3.38
N ARG A 85 4.69 9.55 -3.26
CA ARG A 85 5.08 10.43 -2.16
C ARG A 85 4.14 11.64 -2.06
N ASP A 86 3.85 12.32 -3.17
CA ASP A 86 3.01 13.50 -3.18
C ASP A 86 1.58 13.17 -2.70
N ARG A 87 0.98 12.05 -3.17
CA ARG A 87 -0.36 11.63 -2.73
C ARG A 87 -0.41 11.19 -1.27
N MET A 88 0.60 10.44 -0.83
CA MET A 88 0.68 10.05 0.58
C MET A 88 0.91 11.26 1.49
N THR A 89 1.68 12.25 1.05
CA THR A 89 1.87 13.53 1.75
C THR A 89 0.56 14.28 1.89
N GLU A 90 -0.20 14.43 0.80
CA GLU A 90 -1.54 15.07 0.84
C GLU A 90 -2.47 14.38 1.85
N GLN A 91 -2.45 13.04 1.92
CA GLN A 91 -3.24 12.29 2.90
C GLN A 91 -2.78 12.54 4.34
N GLN A 92 -1.47 12.59 4.60
CA GLN A 92 -0.94 12.85 5.94
C GLN A 92 -1.24 14.29 6.39
N GLU A 93 -1.09 15.26 5.50
CA GLU A 93 -1.40 16.67 5.81
C GLU A 93 -2.91 16.89 6.04
N ALA A 94 -3.77 16.20 5.29
CA ALA A 94 -5.23 16.30 5.44
C ALA A 94 -5.73 15.89 6.83
N VAL A 95 -5.03 14.99 7.53
CA VAL A 95 -5.42 14.51 8.87
C VAL A 95 -4.47 15.00 9.98
N ARG A 96 -3.59 15.96 9.68
CA ARG A 96 -2.57 16.42 10.62
C ARG A 96 -3.17 17.11 11.83
N LYS A 97 -4.20 17.94 11.65
CA LYS A 97 -4.85 18.71 12.73
C LYS A 97 -5.94 17.92 13.42
N ALA A 98 -6.75 17.23 12.64
CA ALA A 98 -7.86 16.41 13.12
C ALA A 98 -8.10 15.25 12.17
N GLY A 99 -8.75 14.17 12.65
CA GLY A 99 -9.03 12.99 11.85
C GLY A 99 -7.94 11.94 11.87
N TRP A 100 -8.18 10.86 11.09
CA TRP A 100 -7.32 9.68 11.06
C TRP A 100 -7.31 9.06 9.67
N ALA A 101 -6.15 8.61 9.19
CA ALA A 101 -6.00 8.01 7.87
C ALA A 101 -6.17 6.49 7.90
N SER A 102 -6.89 5.93 6.91
CA SER A 102 -6.80 4.51 6.56
C SER A 102 -5.72 4.35 5.48
N LEU A 103 -4.72 3.53 5.75
CA LEU A 103 -3.55 3.36 4.90
C LEU A 103 -3.61 1.98 4.22
N PHE A 104 -3.44 1.92 2.90
CA PHE A 104 -3.39 0.66 2.15
C PHE A 104 -2.64 0.83 0.84
N PHE A 105 -2.09 -0.25 0.31
CA PHE A 105 -1.58 -0.32 -1.07
C PHE A 105 -2.29 -1.40 -1.88
N CYS A 106 -2.74 -2.45 -1.22
CA CYS A 106 -3.52 -3.53 -1.83
C CYS A 106 -4.93 -3.60 -1.22
N ASN A 107 -5.89 -4.06 -2.00
CA ASN A 107 -7.20 -4.49 -1.56
C ASN A 107 -7.83 -5.45 -2.60
N HIS A 108 -9.08 -5.87 -2.39
CA HIS A 108 -9.80 -6.75 -3.33
C HIS A 108 -10.08 -6.12 -4.70
N ASP A 109 -9.86 -4.81 -4.87
CA ASP A 109 -10.07 -4.05 -6.11
C ASP A 109 -8.78 -3.44 -6.69
N GLN A 110 -7.63 -3.67 -6.03
CA GLN A 110 -6.31 -3.23 -6.48
C GLN A 110 -5.37 -4.43 -6.65
N PRO A 111 -4.50 -4.44 -7.66
CA PRO A 111 -3.54 -5.50 -7.87
C PRO A 111 -2.51 -5.56 -6.76
N ARG A 112 -1.68 -6.59 -6.75
CA ARG A 112 -0.58 -6.76 -5.78
C ARG A 112 0.46 -5.66 -5.95
N VAL A 113 0.80 -4.95 -4.87
CA VAL A 113 1.73 -3.81 -4.89
C VAL A 113 3.11 -4.18 -5.43
N VAL A 114 3.60 -5.38 -5.08
CA VAL A 114 4.91 -5.88 -5.52
C VAL A 114 5.00 -5.98 -7.05
N SER A 115 3.96 -6.49 -7.71
CA SER A 115 3.92 -6.59 -9.17
C SER A 115 3.62 -5.26 -9.85
N ARG A 116 2.89 -4.36 -9.17
CA ARG A 116 2.46 -3.10 -9.74
C ARG A 116 3.51 -2.01 -9.66
N TRP A 117 4.10 -1.82 -8.50
CA TRP A 117 5.05 -0.74 -8.19
C TRP A 117 6.41 -1.24 -7.73
N GLY A 118 6.50 -2.50 -7.33
CA GLY A 118 7.74 -3.17 -6.94
C GLY A 118 8.42 -3.88 -8.11
N ASN A 119 9.12 -4.97 -7.80
CA ASN A 119 9.76 -5.82 -8.78
C ASN A 119 9.59 -7.29 -8.38
N ASP A 120 8.82 -8.06 -9.15
CA ASP A 120 8.57 -9.49 -8.94
C ASP A 120 9.31 -10.39 -9.93
N SER A 121 10.34 -9.87 -10.62
CA SER A 121 11.10 -10.60 -11.65
C SER A 121 11.97 -11.72 -11.09
N ASP A 122 12.38 -11.59 -9.83
CA ASP A 122 13.16 -12.59 -9.09
C ASP A 122 12.81 -12.53 -7.58
N ARG A 123 13.21 -13.57 -6.84
CA ARG A 123 12.91 -13.69 -5.41
C ARG A 123 13.43 -12.51 -4.60
N ASP A 124 14.70 -12.15 -4.78
CA ASP A 124 15.35 -11.10 -3.96
C ASP A 124 14.69 -9.73 -4.20
N SER A 125 14.44 -9.38 -5.47
CA SER A 125 13.77 -8.13 -5.85
C SER A 125 12.35 -8.09 -5.30
N ARG A 126 11.61 -9.22 -5.37
CA ARG A 126 10.26 -9.35 -4.81
C ARG A 126 10.25 -9.11 -3.30
N GLU A 127 11.09 -9.80 -2.56
CA GLU A 127 11.13 -9.71 -1.11
C GLU A 127 11.59 -8.34 -0.63
N LEU A 128 12.63 -7.76 -1.26
CA LEU A 128 13.10 -6.43 -0.90
C LEU A 128 12.06 -5.36 -1.21
N SER A 129 11.41 -5.39 -2.38
CA SER A 129 10.38 -4.41 -2.72
C SER A 129 9.13 -4.56 -1.84
N ALA A 130 8.71 -5.79 -1.51
CA ALA A 130 7.61 -6.05 -0.58
C ALA A 130 7.90 -5.44 0.81
N LYS A 131 9.10 -5.66 1.34
CA LYS A 131 9.54 -5.09 2.62
C LYS A 131 9.61 -3.56 2.58
N ALA A 132 10.10 -2.98 1.48
CA ALA A 132 10.18 -1.53 1.29
C ALA A 132 8.79 -0.87 1.30
N PHE A 133 7.82 -1.38 0.53
CA PHE A 133 6.44 -0.88 0.55
C PHE A 133 5.76 -1.13 1.90
N GLY A 134 5.94 -2.30 2.50
CA GLY A 134 5.45 -2.59 3.85
C GLY A 134 5.98 -1.61 4.89
N MET A 135 7.27 -1.25 4.83
CA MET A 135 7.88 -0.24 5.71
C MET A 135 7.22 1.13 5.52
N VAL A 136 7.10 1.62 4.29
CA VAL A 136 6.43 2.90 4.00
C VAL A 136 5.02 2.90 4.59
N LEU A 137 4.23 1.87 4.32
CA LEU A 137 2.85 1.79 4.78
C LEU A 137 2.74 1.84 6.30
N HIS A 138 3.51 1.00 7.01
CA HIS A 138 3.40 0.86 8.47
C HIS A 138 3.98 2.06 9.23
N MET A 139 4.94 2.79 8.66
CA MET A 139 5.58 3.92 9.35
C MET A 139 4.79 5.23 9.20
N HIS A 140 3.77 5.32 8.36
CA HIS A 140 2.87 6.48 8.28
C HIS A 140 1.96 6.60 9.53
N ARG A 141 1.47 7.82 9.78
CA ARG A 141 0.42 8.08 10.77
C ARG A 141 -0.93 7.66 10.21
N GLY A 142 -1.65 6.79 10.89
CA GLY A 142 -2.93 6.25 10.45
C GLY A 142 -3.06 4.77 10.81
N THR A 143 -4.09 4.09 10.35
CA THR A 143 -4.27 2.65 10.51
C THR A 143 -3.88 1.92 9.22
N PRO A 144 -2.81 1.12 9.19
CA PRO A 144 -2.49 0.30 8.04
C PRO A 144 -3.48 -0.87 7.93
N TYR A 145 -3.99 -1.08 6.72
CA TYR A 145 -4.83 -2.21 6.33
C TYR A 145 -4.02 -3.10 5.41
N ILE A 146 -3.71 -4.30 5.87
CA ILE A 146 -2.93 -5.27 5.13
C ILE A 146 -3.89 -6.23 4.44
N TYR A 147 -3.85 -6.24 3.11
CA TYR A 147 -4.65 -7.16 2.34
C TYR A 147 -4.01 -8.56 2.35
N GLU A 148 -4.83 -9.60 2.49
CA GLU A 148 -4.38 -11.00 2.56
C GLU A 148 -3.36 -11.34 1.47
N GLY A 149 -2.18 -11.87 1.88
CA GLY A 149 -1.08 -12.20 1.00
C GLY A 149 -0.08 -11.07 0.72
N GLU A 150 -0.38 -9.83 1.11
CA GLU A 150 0.58 -8.73 1.05
C GLU A 150 1.77 -9.02 1.98
N GLU A 151 1.48 -9.56 3.15
CA GLU A 151 2.47 -10.01 4.15
C GLU A 151 3.35 -11.19 3.69
N LEU A 152 3.00 -11.85 2.59
CA LEU A 152 3.81 -12.88 1.94
C LEU A 152 4.52 -12.35 0.68
N GLY A 153 4.31 -11.08 0.31
CA GLY A 153 4.76 -10.56 -0.97
C GLY A 153 4.15 -11.34 -2.15
N MET A 154 2.89 -11.76 -2.05
CA MET A 154 2.16 -12.39 -3.16
C MET A 154 2.14 -11.45 -4.37
N THR A 155 2.31 -12.03 -5.56
CA THR A 155 2.37 -11.30 -6.83
C THR A 155 1.05 -11.37 -7.58
N ASN A 156 0.94 -10.57 -8.64
CA ASN A 156 -0.11 -10.76 -9.65
C ASN A 156 -0.02 -12.16 -10.25
N ALA A 157 -1.16 -12.67 -10.73
CA ALA A 157 -1.24 -14.01 -11.32
C ALA A 157 -0.63 -14.11 -12.72
N HIS A 158 -0.28 -12.97 -13.34
CA HIS A 158 0.27 -12.88 -14.70
C HIS A 158 -0.56 -13.65 -15.75
N PHE A 159 -1.88 -13.52 -15.69
CA PHE A 159 -2.78 -14.14 -16.63
C PHE A 159 -2.50 -13.69 -18.08
N THR A 160 -2.40 -14.65 -18.99
CA THR A 160 -2.05 -14.42 -20.40
C THR A 160 -3.23 -14.50 -21.36
N LYS A 161 -4.39 -14.94 -20.88
CA LYS A 161 -5.60 -15.16 -21.70
C LYS A 161 -6.80 -14.49 -21.04
N LEU A 162 -7.68 -13.91 -21.85
CA LEU A 162 -8.88 -13.23 -21.38
C LEU A 162 -9.82 -14.17 -20.60
N GLU A 163 -9.87 -15.44 -20.98
CA GLU A 163 -10.72 -16.46 -20.34
C GLU A 163 -10.32 -16.80 -18.91
N GLN A 164 -9.11 -16.37 -18.47
CA GLN A 164 -8.66 -16.54 -17.09
C GLN A 164 -9.26 -15.50 -16.14
N TYR A 165 -9.68 -14.35 -16.69
CA TYR A 165 -10.33 -13.29 -15.92
C TYR A 165 -11.81 -13.61 -15.66
N ARG A 166 -12.29 -13.20 -14.48
CA ARG A 166 -13.68 -13.35 -14.02
C ARG A 166 -14.36 -12.01 -13.80
N ASP A 167 -13.55 -10.96 -13.56
CA ASP A 167 -14.04 -9.64 -13.25
C ASP A 167 -14.74 -8.98 -14.44
N LEU A 168 -15.97 -8.55 -14.20
CA LEU A 168 -16.78 -7.87 -15.24
C LEU A 168 -16.15 -6.55 -15.71
N GLU A 169 -15.42 -5.84 -14.87
CA GLU A 169 -14.71 -4.63 -15.28
C GLU A 169 -13.64 -4.96 -16.33
N ALA A 170 -12.87 -6.03 -16.11
CA ALA A 170 -11.84 -6.50 -17.04
C ALA A 170 -12.46 -6.93 -18.38
N LEU A 171 -13.48 -7.79 -18.33
CA LEU A 171 -14.15 -8.33 -19.52
C LEU A 171 -14.88 -7.24 -20.31
N ASN A 172 -15.58 -6.34 -19.64
CA ASN A 172 -16.27 -5.22 -20.29
C ASN A 172 -15.27 -4.19 -20.84
N GLY A 173 -14.19 -3.91 -20.10
CA GLY A 173 -13.12 -3.03 -20.56
C GLY A 173 -12.47 -3.56 -21.84
N TYR A 174 -12.17 -4.85 -21.90
CA TYR A 174 -11.63 -5.47 -23.11
C TYR A 174 -12.60 -5.35 -24.28
N ARG A 175 -13.87 -5.77 -24.10
CA ARG A 175 -14.90 -5.67 -25.14
C ARG A 175 -15.05 -4.25 -25.65
N GLN A 176 -15.23 -3.27 -24.78
CA GLN A 176 -15.47 -1.87 -25.16
C GLN A 176 -14.29 -1.26 -25.90
N ARG A 177 -13.04 -1.49 -25.44
CA ARG A 177 -11.87 -0.81 -25.98
C ARG A 177 -11.24 -1.53 -27.16
N VAL A 178 -11.23 -2.86 -27.16
CA VAL A 178 -10.59 -3.66 -28.22
C VAL A 178 -11.56 -4.03 -29.31
N GLU A 179 -12.75 -4.53 -28.97
CA GLU A 179 -13.70 -5.07 -29.96
C GLU A 179 -14.62 -4.00 -30.55
N GLU A 180 -15.20 -3.14 -29.70
CA GLU A 180 -16.20 -2.14 -30.11
C GLU A 180 -15.55 -0.84 -30.57
N ALA A 181 -14.88 -0.10 -29.66
CA ALA A 181 -14.29 1.20 -29.96
C ALA A 181 -12.97 1.12 -30.74
N LYS A 182 -12.27 -0.03 -30.68
CA LYS A 182 -10.96 -0.26 -31.34
C LYS A 182 -9.93 0.83 -31.04
N CYS A 183 -9.96 1.38 -29.82
CA CYS A 183 -9.05 2.43 -29.36
C CYS A 183 -7.80 1.90 -28.65
N GLN A 184 -7.73 0.59 -28.42
CA GLN A 184 -6.58 -0.09 -27.78
C GLN A 184 -6.36 -1.45 -28.45
N SER A 185 -5.11 -1.88 -28.64
CA SER A 185 -4.81 -3.22 -29.16
C SER A 185 -5.10 -4.29 -28.09
N SER A 186 -5.38 -5.52 -28.54
CA SER A 186 -5.54 -6.68 -27.63
C SER A 186 -4.31 -6.88 -26.76
N GLU A 187 -3.11 -6.78 -27.33
CA GLU A 187 -1.84 -6.92 -26.61
C GLU A 187 -1.69 -5.87 -25.49
N SER A 188 -1.92 -4.59 -25.81
CA SER A 188 -1.86 -3.49 -24.83
C SER A 188 -2.91 -3.65 -23.72
N MET A 189 -4.13 -4.06 -24.07
CA MET A 189 -5.18 -4.28 -23.08
C MET A 189 -4.88 -5.48 -22.18
N MET A 190 -4.35 -6.58 -22.72
CA MET A 190 -3.94 -7.73 -21.93
C MET A 190 -2.77 -7.41 -21.01
N ALA A 191 -1.81 -6.59 -21.44
CA ALA A 191 -0.74 -6.10 -20.58
C ALA A 191 -1.29 -5.24 -19.42
N ALA A 192 -2.24 -4.35 -19.71
CA ALA A 192 -2.90 -3.56 -18.66
C ALA A 192 -3.69 -4.46 -17.68
N LEU A 193 -4.42 -5.46 -18.17
CA LEU A 193 -5.12 -6.42 -17.31
C LEU A 193 -4.17 -7.21 -16.42
N ALA A 194 -3.04 -7.66 -16.95
CA ALA A 194 -2.03 -8.38 -16.19
C ALA A 194 -1.38 -7.53 -15.09
N LEU A 195 -1.26 -6.20 -15.32
CA LEU A 195 -0.66 -5.28 -14.37
C LEU A 195 -1.67 -4.78 -13.31
N ILE A 196 -2.86 -4.31 -13.74
CA ILE A 196 -3.80 -3.58 -12.87
C ILE A 196 -5.20 -4.18 -12.77
N GLY A 197 -5.45 -5.34 -13.37
CA GLY A 197 -6.73 -6.04 -13.25
C GLY A 197 -7.01 -6.50 -11.81
N ARG A 198 -8.27 -6.35 -11.36
CA ARG A 198 -8.68 -6.69 -9.98
C ARG A 198 -8.51 -8.16 -9.63
N ASP A 199 -8.67 -9.05 -10.61
CA ASP A 199 -8.53 -10.50 -10.40
C ASP A 199 -7.12 -10.93 -9.95
N ASN A 200 -6.11 -10.09 -10.17
CA ASN A 200 -4.76 -10.32 -9.64
C ASN A 200 -4.73 -10.37 -8.10
N ALA A 201 -5.60 -9.62 -7.44
CA ALA A 201 -5.74 -9.62 -5.99
C ALA A 201 -6.70 -10.70 -5.47
N ARG A 202 -7.49 -11.33 -6.35
CA ARG A 202 -8.58 -12.26 -5.98
C ARG A 202 -8.22 -13.72 -6.16
N THR A 203 -6.97 -14.04 -6.50
CA THR A 203 -6.47 -15.41 -6.49
C THR A 203 -6.51 -15.97 -5.07
N PRO A 204 -6.73 -17.29 -4.90
CA PRO A 204 -6.72 -17.91 -3.59
C PRO A 204 -5.48 -17.58 -2.78
N MET A 205 -5.65 -17.35 -1.47
CA MET A 205 -4.54 -17.19 -0.52
C MET A 205 -3.61 -18.41 -0.58
N GLN A 206 -2.31 -18.15 -0.57
CA GLN A 206 -1.27 -19.15 -0.71
C GLN A 206 -0.80 -19.64 0.66
N TRP A 207 -1.46 -20.68 1.19
CA TRP A 207 -1.13 -21.24 2.50
C TRP A 207 0.04 -22.22 2.46
N ASP A 208 0.12 -23.03 1.39
CA ASP A 208 1.16 -24.05 1.20
C ASP A 208 1.40 -24.37 -0.28
N ALA A 209 2.37 -25.26 -0.55
CA ALA A 209 2.72 -25.71 -1.91
C ALA A 209 1.80 -26.78 -2.50
N SER A 210 0.68 -27.14 -1.86
CA SER A 210 -0.25 -28.16 -2.38
C SER A 210 -1.03 -27.66 -3.58
N LYS A 211 -1.72 -28.59 -4.30
CA LYS A 211 -2.40 -28.34 -5.58
C LYS A 211 -3.26 -27.06 -5.63
N TYR A 212 -3.96 -26.75 -4.55
CA TYR A 212 -4.80 -25.54 -4.44
C TYR A 212 -4.28 -24.59 -3.37
N ALA A 213 -2.96 -24.55 -3.19
CA ALA A 213 -2.26 -23.66 -2.25
C ALA A 213 -2.79 -23.78 -0.80
N GLY A 214 -3.29 -24.95 -0.37
CA GLY A 214 -3.93 -25.10 0.95
C GLY A 214 -5.25 -24.34 1.10
N PHE A 215 -5.72 -23.63 0.08
CA PHE A 215 -6.98 -22.89 0.10
C PHE A 215 -8.21 -23.80 0.17
N THR A 216 -8.14 -24.96 -0.50
CA THR A 216 -9.12 -26.05 -0.39
C THR A 216 -8.41 -27.40 -0.50
N ALA A 217 -9.12 -28.48 -0.15
CA ALA A 217 -8.56 -29.83 -0.18
C ALA A 217 -8.04 -30.19 -1.57
N PRO A 218 -6.88 -30.86 -1.71
CA PRO A 218 -6.30 -31.22 -3.01
C PRO A 218 -7.19 -32.13 -3.88
N ASP A 219 -8.08 -32.87 -3.25
CA ASP A 219 -9.08 -33.77 -3.87
C ASP A 219 -10.48 -33.14 -3.95
N ALA A 220 -10.60 -31.84 -3.72
CA ALA A 220 -11.87 -31.13 -3.84
C ALA A 220 -12.51 -31.38 -5.22
N PRO A 221 -13.82 -31.66 -5.29
CA PRO A 221 -14.52 -32.01 -6.55
C PRO A 221 -14.64 -30.79 -7.49
N VAL A 222 -14.44 -29.60 -6.98
CA VAL A 222 -14.56 -28.34 -7.75
C VAL A 222 -13.30 -27.51 -7.52
N GLU A 223 -12.73 -27.02 -8.60
CA GLU A 223 -11.60 -26.08 -8.56
C GLU A 223 -12.04 -24.71 -8.01
N PRO A 224 -11.13 -23.93 -7.44
CA PRO A 224 -11.41 -22.53 -7.08
C PRO A 224 -11.97 -21.76 -8.29
N TRP A 225 -12.91 -20.84 -8.04
CA TRP A 225 -13.60 -20.09 -9.11
C TRP A 225 -12.65 -19.23 -9.96
N ILE A 226 -11.51 -18.83 -9.39
CA ILE A 226 -10.36 -18.23 -10.06
C ILE A 226 -9.13 -19.10 -9.81
N SER A 227 -8.25 -19.20 -10.77
CA SER A 227 -7.08 -20.08 -10.68
C SER A 227 -6.13 -19.64 -9.57
N VAL A 228 -5.54 -20.62 -8.88
CA VAL A 228 -4.42 -20.38 -7.96
C VAL A 228 -3.25 -19.80 -8.75
N ASN A 229 -2.52 -18.85 -8.18
CA ASN A 229 -1.30 -18.34 -8.79
C ASN A 229 -0.24 -19.46 -8.84
N PRO A 230 0.34 -19.77 -10.00
CA PRO A 230 1.29 -20.88 -10.14
C PRO A 230 2.51 -20.81 -9.23
N ASN A 231 2.89 -19.61 -8.77
CA ASN A 231 4.05 -19.41 -7.90
C ASN A 231 3.80 -19.78 -6.42
N HIS A 232 2.60 -20.27 -6.07
CA HIS A 232 2.29 -20.72 -4.70
C HIS A 232 3.24 -21.81 -4.18
N VAL A 233 3.92 -22.51 -5.07
CA VAL A 233 4.94 -23.50 -4.70
C VAL A 233 6.21 -22.89 -4.07
N GLU A 234 6.43 -21.60 -4.31
CA GLU A 234 7.57 -20.83 -3.80
C GLU A 234 7.17 -19.72 -2.85
N ILE A 235 5.98 -19.14 -3.04
CA ILE A 235 5.45 -18.03 -2.24
C ILE A 235 4.23 -18.53 -1.49
N ASN A 236 4.39 -18.87 -0.23
CA ASN A 236 3.28 -19.35 0.61
C ASN A 236 3.60 -19.21 2.10
N ALA A 237 2.54 -19.21 2.90
CA ALA A 237 2.65 -19.00 4.35
C ALA A 237 3.50 -20.08 5.05
N ALA A 238 3.43 -21.33 4.59
CA ALA A 238 4.19 -22.43 5.23
C ALA A 238 5.69 -22.26 5.07
N GLU A 239 6.16 -21.81 3.90
CA GLU A 239 7.57 -21.55 3.65
C GLU A 239 8.10 -20.31 4.40
N GLU A 240 7.27 -19.27 4.54
CA GLU A 240 7.69 -17.99 5.10
C GLU A 240 7.55 -17.92 6.63
N PHE A 241 6.73 -18.77 7.24
CA PHE A 241 6.40 -18.68 8.67
C PHE A 241 7.60 -18.81 9.59
N ASP A 242 8.51 -19.74 9.30
CA ASP A 242 9.71 -20.03 10.11
C ASP A 242 10.99 -19.38 9.54
N ASP A 243 10.91 -18.69 8.39
CA ASP A 243 12.04 -17.96 7.81
C ASP A 243 12.20 -16.59 8.49
N PRO A 244 13.31 -16.34 9.22
CA PRO A 244 13.55 -15.08 9.94
C PRO A 244 13.72 -13.88 9.00
N ASP A 245 14.04 -14.11 7.72
CA ASP A 245 14.29 -13.10 6.71
C ASP A 245 13.14 -12.94 5.71
N SER A 246 12.05 -13.70 5.86
CA SER A 246 10.87 -13.65 4.99
C SER A 246 10.16 -12.30 5.04
N VAL A 247 9.30 -12.05 4.04
CA VAL A 247 8.38 -10.90 4.02
C VAL A 247 7.41 -10.98 5.20
N TYR A 248 6.87 -12.17 5.52
CA TYR A 248 6.00 -12.41 6.66
C TYR A 248 6.64 -11.99 7.99
N THR A 249 7.87 -12.45 8.25
CA THR A 249 8.58 -12.09 9.48
C THR A 249 8.89 -10.59 9.55
N PHE A 250 9.15 -9.95 8.41
CA PHE A 250 9.34 -8.50 8.34
C PHE A 250 8.05 -7.74 8.69
N TYR A 251 6.90 -8.13 8.14
CA TYR A 251 5.59 -7.55 8.50
C TYR A 251 5.25 -7.75 9.98
N LYS A 252 5.57 -8.90 10.54
CA LYS A 252 5.43 -9.17 11.98
C LYS A 252 6.26 -8.19 12.82
N LYS A 253 7.50 -7.89 12.41
CA LYS A 253 8.35 -6.87 13.06
C LYS A 253 7.74 -5.47 12.93
N LEU A 254 7.26 -5.07 11.75
CA LEU A 254 6.61 -3.78 11.52
C LEU A 254 5.38 -3.58 12.42
N ILE A 255 4.51 -4.59 12.50
CA ILE A 255 3.32 -4.58 13.35
C ILE A 255 3.70 -4.46 14.83
N ALA A 256 4.69 -5.24 15.28
CA ALA A 256 5.17 -5.19 16.66
C ALA A 256 5.78 -3.83 17.01
N MET A 257 6.59 -3.24 16.13
CA MET A 257 7.14 -1.90 16.33
C MET A 257 6.02 -0.86 16.48
N ARG A 258 5.02 -0.93 15.62
CA ARG A 258 3.89 -0.02 15.64
C ARG A 258 3.07 -0.11 16.93
N HIS A 259 2.83 -1.33 17.44
CA HIS A 259 2.11 -1.54 18.71
C HIS A 259 2.90 -1.07 19.93
N ASN A 260 4.22 -1.09 19.86
CA ASN A 260 5.08 -0.77 20.99
C ASN A 260 5.64 0.67 20.96
N SER A 261 5.37 1.46 19.92
CA SER A 261 5.87 2.83 19.77
C SER A 261 4.75 3.83 19.56
N ALA A 262 4.57 4.74 20.51
CA ALA A 262 3.67 5.88 20.37
C ALA A 262 4.14 6.80 19.24
N THR A 263 5.43 6.94 19.03
CA THR A 263 6.04 7.74 17.97
C THR A 263 5.62 7.22 16.60
N ILE A 264 5.67 5.91 16.37
CA ILE A 264 5.19 5.30 15.12
C ILE A 264 3.67 5.40 14.98
N SER A 265 2.91 5.10 16.05
CA SER A 265 1.45 5.03 15.96
C SER A 265 0.80 6.41 15.86
N THR A 266 1.17 7.37 16.71
CA THR A 266 0.48 8.66 16.85
C THR A 266 1.36 9.89 16.66
N GLY A 267 2.69 9.76 16.60
CA GLY A 267 3.62 10.88 16.46
C GLY A 267 3.33 11.75 15.23
N GLU A 268 3.79 12.97 15.25
CA GLU A 268 3.71 13.90 14.12
C GLU A 268 4.51 13.36 12.93
N TRP A 269 4.04 13.66 11.73
CA TRP A 269 4.67 13.24 10.48
C TRP A 269 5.20 14.46 9.73
N HIS A 270 6.45 14.40 9.25
CA HIS A 270 7.07 15.46 8.46
C HIS A 270 7.82 14.88 7.26
N LEU A 271 7.52 15.39 6.06
CA LEU A 271 8.17 14.99 4.81
C LEU A 271 9.63 15.43 4.79
N LEU A 272 10.48 14.54 4.27
CA LEU A 272 11.85 14.79 3.84
C LEU A 272 12.01 14.33 2.38
N ALA A 273 13.17 14.62 1.77
CA ALA A 273 13.49 14.19 0.41
C ALA A 273 12.44 14.59 -0.64
N ALA A 274 11.82 15.77 -0.48
CA ALA A 274 10.72 16.23 -1.31
C ALA A 274 11.06 16.29 -2.82
N ASP A 275 12.31 16.52 -3.16
CA ASP A 275 12.81 16.63 -4.54
C ASP A 275 13.41 15.33 -5.10
N SER A 276 13.41 14.23 -4.32
CA SER A 276 13.98 12.96 -4.78
C SER A 276 13.01 12.21 -5.71
N ASP A 277 13.54 11.68 -6.82
CA ASP A 277 12.78 10.83 -7.74
C ASP A 277 12.83 9.33 -7.35
N GLN A 278 13.63 8.96 -6.32
CA GLN A 278 13.87 7.57 -5.94
C GLN A 278 13.58 7.29 -4.48
N VAL A 279 13.78 8.29 -3.61
CA VAL A 279 13.71 8.11 -2.16
C VAL A 279 12.44 8.73 -1.62
N TYR A 280 11.76 7.98 -0.76
CA TYR A 280 10.70 8.48 0.09
C TYR A 280 11.21 8.51 1.54
N ALA A 281 11.25 9.69 2.13
CA ALA A 281 11.73 9.86 3.50
C ALA A 281 10.84 10.80 4.31
N PHE A 282 10.72 10.52 5.60
CA PHE A 282 9.96 11.34 6.55
C PHE A 282 10.40 11.05 7.98
N THR A 283 10.12 11.97 8.87
CA THR A 283 10.26 11.75 10.31
C THR A 283 8.91 11.51 10.97
N ARG A 284 8.95 10.81 12.10
CA ARG A 284 7.86 10.70 13.08
C ARG A 284 8.38 11.19 14.43
N THR A 285 7.66 12.11 15.07
CA THR A 285 8.09 12.75 16.30
C THR A 285 6.99 12.72 17.36
N ASN A 286 7.36 12.33 18.59
CA ASN A 286 6.47 12.35 19.75
C ASN A 286 7.25 12.87 20.98
N GLY A 287 7.10 14.16 21.31
CA GLY A 287 7.93 14.82 22.30
C GLY A 287 9.40 14.86 21.85
N ASP A 288 10.28 14.33 22.68
CA ASP A 288 11.72 14.27 22.41
C ASP A 288 12.12 13.02 21.59
N ASP A 289 11.17 12.10 21.34
CA ASP A 289 11.41 10.87 20.61
C ASP A 289 11.15 11.09 19.11
N THR A 290 12.17 10.91 18.28
CA THR A 290 12.08 11.08 16.82
C THR A 290 12.70 9.91 16.10
N ILE A 291 11.97 9.35 15.17
CA ILE A 291 12.48 8.35 14.21
C ILE A 291 12.53 8.94 12.81
N LEU A 292 13.53 8.54 12.07
CA LEU A 292 13.66 8.76 10.63
C LEU A 292 13.30 7.49 9.89
N VAL A 293 12.49 7.63 8.86
CA VAL A 293 12.20 6.57 7.89
C VAL A 293 12.73 7.03 6.54
N VAL A 294 13.60 6.25 5.93
CA VAL A 294 14.14 6.53 4.60
C VAL A 294 14.11 5.26 3.76
N VAL A 295 13.49 5.33 2.57
CA VAL A 295 13.26 4.17 1.71
C VAL A 295 13.56 4.53 0.25
N ASN A 296 14.47 3.82 -0.36
CA ASN A 296 14.66 3.80 -1.80
C ASN A 296 13.58 2.88 -2.42
N LEU A 297 12.64 3.45 -3.15
CA LEU A 297 11.54 2.70 -3.80
C LEU A 297 11.86 2.40 -5.28
N THR A 298 13.13 2.13 -5.59
CA THR A 298 13.58 1.80 -6.95
C THR A 298 14.51 0.60 -6.98
N ASP A 299 14.60 -0.04 -8.14
CA ASP A 299 15.44 -1.21 -8.41
C ASP A 299 16.89 -0.84 -8.77
N ARG A 300 17.38 0.27 -8.26
CA ARG A 300 18.77 0.74 -8.43
C ARG A 300 19.20 1.52 -7.19
N SER A 301 20.50 1.70 -7.00
CA SER A 301 20.99 2.53 -5.91
C SER A 301 20.53 3.98 -6.07
N ALA A 302 20.36 4.67 -4.96
CA ALA A 302 19.95 6.06 -4.89
C ALA A 302 20.89 6.85 -3.98
N ALA A 303 21.25 8.06 -4.38
CA ALA A 303 21.97 8.96 -3.50
C ALA A 303 21.11 9.32 -2.27
N LEU A 304 21.73 9.40 -1.12
CA LEU A 304 21.06 9.86 0.11
C LEU A 304 20.69 11.34 -0.07
N PRO A 305 19.40 11.72 0.09
CA PRO A 305 18.97 13.11 -0.04
C PRO A 305 19.69 14.02 0.96
N SER A 306 19.95 15.27 0.56
CA SER A 306 20.77 16.21 1.35
C SER A 306 20.19 16.54 2.73
N ASP A 307 18.88 16.70 2.85
CA ASP A 307 18.18 16.94 4.11
C ASP A 307 18.21 15.72 5.05
N VAL A 308 18.18 14.52 4.49
CA VAL A 308 18.40 13.27 5.25
C VAL A 308 19.85 13.15 5.68
N ALA A 309 20.81 13.45 4.79
CA ALA A 309 22.24 13.40 5.11
C ALA A 309 22.62 14.42 6.19
N GLU A 310 21.98 15.59 6.21
CA GLU A 310 22.17 16.62 7.26
C GLU A 310 21.71 16.10 8.63
N LEU A 311 20.55 15.45 8.72
CA LEU A 311 20.06 14.83 9.95
C LEU A 311 20.98 13.73 10.49
N LEU A 312 21.69 13.05 9.59
CA LEU A 312 22.59 11.93 9.90
C LEU A 312 24.07 12.34 9.92
N SER A 313 24.38 13.65 9.99
CA SER A 313 25.74 14.20 9.91
C SER A 313 26.68 13.71 11.01
N ASP A 314 26.16 13.39 12.20
CA ASP A 314 26.94 12.84 13.31
C ASP A 314 27.24 11.33 13.13
N GLY A 315 26.79 10.74 12.04
CA GLY A 315 26.87 9.32 11.74
C GLY A 315 25.76 8.50 12.39
N VAL A 316 25.62 7.28 11.94
CA VAL A 316 24.64 6.29 12.44
C VAL A 316 25.38 5.04 12.87
N ASN A 317 25.00 4.47 14.00
CA ASN A 317 25.50 3.17 14.45
C ASN A 317 24.39 2.10 14.43
N GLU A 318 24.77 0.83 14.50
CA GLU A 318 23.83 -0.29 14.40
C GLU A 318 22.72 -0.27 15.47
N SER A 319 23.00 0.25 16.67
CA SER A 319 22.00 0.32 17.75
C SER A 319 20.89 1.36 17.51
N GLN A 320 21.10 2.29 16.59
CA GLN A 320 20.11 3.28 16.17
C GLN A 320 19.23 2.74 15.04
N VAL A 321 19.65 1.70 14.32
CA VAL A 321 18.84 1.07 13.26
C VAL A 321 17.79 0.18 13.89
N LEU A 322 16.56 0.65 13.92
CA LEU A 322 15.42 -0.09 14.49
C LEU A 322 14.93 -1.21 13.56
N LEU A 323 14.98 -1.00 12.25
CA LEU A 323 14.59 -1.96 11.22
C LEU A 323 15.25 -1.60 9.90
N SER A 324 15.64 -2.62 9.12
CA SER A 324 16.14 -2.46 7.75
C SER A 324 15.57 -3.56 6.85
N THR A 325 15.38 -3.27 5.55
CA THR A 325 15.03 -4.28 4.54
C THR A 325 16.21 -5.21 4.20
N TYR A 326 17.43 -4.80 4.56
CA TYR A 326 18.66 -5.60 4.57
C TYR A 326 19.00 -6.00 6.02
N ASP A 327 20.19 -5.67 6.48
CA ASP A 327 20.59 -5.76 7.88
C ASP A 327 21.12 -4.40 8.39
N ALA A 328 21.24 -4.25 9.71
CA ALA A 328 21.65 -2.99 10.32
C ALA A 328 23.05 -2.56 9.89
N MET A 329 24.01 -3.51 9.80
CA MET A 329 25.38 -3.21 9.39
C MET A 329 25.46 -2.74 7.93
N HIS A 330 24.68 -3.37 7.03
CA HIS A 330 24.56 -2.94 5.65
C HIS A 330 24.10 -1.49 5.57
N SER A 331 22.98 -1.16 6.24
CA SER A 331 22.40 0.17 6.19
C SER A 331 23.29 1.25 6.81
N VAL A 332 24.00 0.95 7.89
CA VAL A 332 25.02 1.89 8.45
C VAL A 332 26.12 2.19 7.42
N LYS A 333 26.58 1.17 6.66
CA LYS A 333 27.58 1.37 5.60
C LYS A 333 27.03 2.18 4.43
N SER A 334 25.81 1.84 3.96
CA SER A 334 25.14 2.58 2.88
C SER A 334 25.03 4.07 3.22
N ILE A 335 24.49 4.39 4.41
CA ILE A 335 24.35 5.77 4.89
C ILE A 335 25.72 6.47 4.99
N ALA A 336 26.73 5.81 5.53
CA ALA A 336 28.08 6.37 5.63
C ALA A 336 28.74 6.67 4.26
N HIS A 337 28.33 5.94 3.21
CA HIS A 337 28.75 6.20 1.83
C HIS A 337 27.86 7.25 1.12
N GLY A 338 26.79 7.72 1.77
CA GLY A 338 25.84 8.67 1.17
C GLY A 338 24.94 8.05 0.10
N GLU A 339 24.65 6.76 0.18
CA GLU A 339 23.93 6.01 -0.82
C GLU A 339 22.98 4.97 -0.18
N LEU A 340 21.88 4.65 -0.83
CA LEU A 340 20.98 3.56 -0.46
C LEU A 340 21.01 2.51 -1.58
N ALA A 341 21.06 1.24 -1.23
CA ALA A 341 20.92 0.15 -2.18
C ALA A 341 19.51 0.10 -2.79
N ARG A 342 19.31 -0.74 -3.83
CA ARG A 342 17.99 -0.99 -4.40
C ARG A 342 17.01 -1.46 -3.32
N TRP A 343 15.81 -0.90 -3.28
CA TRP A 343 14.76 -1.25 -2.30
C TRP A 343 15.21 -1.18 -0.84
N GLU A 344 16.30 -0.47 -0.56
CA GLU A 344 16.76 -0.31 0.82
C GLU A 344 15.85 0.67 1.57
N GLY A 345 15.25 0.16 2.64
CA GLY A 345 14.48 0.92 3.60
C GLY A 345 15.08 0.78 4.99
N VAL A 346 15.17 1.90 5.71
CA VAL A 346 15.76 1.95 7.06
C VAL A 346 14.90 2.81 7.97
N VAL A 347 14.65 2.31 9.18
CA VAL A 347 14.05 3.07 10.29
C VAL A 347 15.12 3.31 11.33
N ILE A 348 15.40 4.58 11.63
CA ILE A 348 16.52 5.03 12.48
C ILE A 348 15.99 5.84 13.66
N GLN A 349 16.46 5.54 14.86
CA GLN A 349 16.27 6.38 16.04
C GLN A 349 17.23 7.59 15.96
N LEU A 350 16.70 8.80 15.97
CA LEU A 350 17.49 10.05 16.01
C LEU A 350 17.81 10.47 17.43
#